data_36a63beb56d21d12e1b244b88c585ac0
#
_entry.id   36a63beb56d21d12e1b244b88c585ac0
#
_cell.length_a   1.000
_cell.length_b   1.000
_cell.length_c   1.000
_cell.angle_alpha   90.00
_cell.angle_beta   90.00
_cell.angle_gamma   90.00
#
_symmetry.space_group_name_H-M   'P 1'
#
loop_
_entity.id
_entity.type
_entity.pdbx_description
1 polymer ?
#
loop_
_entity_poly.entity_id
_entity_poly.type
_entity_poly.pdbx_seq_one_letter_code
_entity_poly.pdbx_strand_id
1 'polypeptide(L)'
;LNLFDGVLVRAENEYPENHPLWAYLEEINAVEKVALEADELLKQDKFIKNPWLGIFDSLAEWRIHLSRKQNQLYPMLENHGFDRPTRIMWTFDDGVRDAISSSYALLREDKYEEFLASVPETLAKLRDLNSKELEVLLPTSFKLLSDEEFVRMSKNDHEIGYAIINAPGLYVVPGINDS
;
A
#
# COMPACT_ATOMS: atom_id res chain seq x y z
N LEU A 1 -0.12 2.91 22.56
CA LEU A 1 -0.78 3.61 21.48
C LEU A 1 -0.39 2.96 20.14
N ASN A 2 -1.37 2.61 19.37
CA ASN A 2 -1.11 2.07 18.03
C ASN A 2 -0.64 3.22 17.12
N LEU A 3 0.53 3.07 16.53
CA LEU A 3 1.10 4.06 15.60
C LEU A 3 0.12 4.40 14.47
N PHE A 4 -0.58 3.37 13.95
CA PHE A 4 -1.53 3.55 12.86
C PHE A 4 -2.70 4.44 13.24
N ASP A 5 -3.27 4.29 14.42
CA ASP A 5 -4.43 5.09 14.81
C ASP A 5 -4.14 6.59 14.76
N GLY A 6 -2.99 7.01 15.30
CA GLY A 6 -2.61 8.41 15.28
C GLY A 6 -2.25 8.92 13.89
N VAL A 7 -1.53 8.11 13.10
CA VAL A 7 -1.12 8.49 11.76
C VAL A 7 -2.33 8.55 10.80
N LEU A 8 -3.23 7.57 10.87
CA LEU A 8 -4.41 7.52 10.01
C LEU A 8 -5.33 8.72 10.22
N VAL A 9 -5.61 9.08 11.48
CA VAL A 9 -6.45 10.23 11.78
C VAL A 9 -5.82 11.52 11.25
N ARG A 10 -4.51 11.70 11.46
CA ARG A 10 -3.79 12.87 11.00
C ARG A 10 -3.77 12.97 9.47
N ALA A 11 -3.51 11.84 8.79
CA ALA A 11 -3.41 11.82 7.33
C ALA A 11 -4.75 12.02 6.63
N GLU A 12 -5.86 11.55 7.20
CA GLU A 12 -7.20 11.79 6.66
C GLU A 12 -7.53 13.28 6.52
N ASN A 13 -6.90 14.12 7.34
CA ASN A 13 -7.09 15.56 7.31
C ASN A 13 -6.11 16.29 6.39
N GLU A 14 -5.09 15.61 5.86
CA GLU A 14 -4.04 16.23 5.08
C GLU A 14 -4.28 16.20 3.56
N TYR A 15 -4.98 15.18 3.06
CA TYR A 15 -5.16 14.99 1.63
C TYR A 15 -6.61 15.14 1.22
N PRO A 16 -6.89 15.92 0.15
CA PRO A 16 -8.26 16.03 -0.36
C PRO A 16 -8.79 14.69 -0.87
N GLU A 17 -10.10 14.52 -0.81
CA GLU A 17 -10.76 13.35 -1.38
C GLU A 17 -10.38 13.20 -2.85
N ASN A 18 -10.18 11.97 -3.30
CA ASN A 18 -9.78 11.61 -4.66
C ASN A 18 -8.36 12.05 -5.03
N HIS A 19 -7.62 12.68 -4.12
CA HIS A 19 -6.22 12.99 -4.35
C HIS A 19 -5.44 11.66 -4.46
N PRO A 20 -4.45 11.53 -5.38
CA PRO A 20 -3.66 10.29 -5.48
C PRO A 20 -3.05 9.83 -4.15
N LEU A 21 -2.57 10.77 -3.33
CA LEU A 21 -1.99 10.41 -2.03
C LEU A 21 -3.06 9.93 -1.05
N TRP A 22 -4.27 10.50 -1.11
CA TRP A 22 -5.39 10.01 -0.32
C TRP A 22 -5.73 8.56 -0.68
N ALA A 23 -5.65 8.20 -1.96
CA ALA A 23 -5.89 6.83 -2.40
C ALA A 23 -4.87 5.85 -1.81
N TYR A 24 -3.57 6.22 -1.81
CA TYR A 24 -2.54 5.41 -1.15
C TYR A 24 -2.84 5.23 0.34
N LEU A 25 -3.25 6.31 1.00
CA LEU A 25 -3.61 6.25 2.42
C LEU A 25 -4.78 5.28 2.66
N GLU A 26 -5.84 5.37 1.86
CA GLU A 26 -7.00 4.48 1.98
C GLU A 26 -6.63 3.02 1.77
N GLU A 27 -5.72 2.75 0.83
CA GLU A 27 -5.21 1.39 0.63
C GLU A 27 -4.43 0.89 1.84
N ILE A 28 -3.60 1.75 2.43
CA ILE A 28 -2.84 1.40 3.64
C ILE A 28 -3.79 1.09 4.79
N ASN A 29 -4.85 1.89 4.95
CA ASN A 29 -5.88 1.62 5.96
C ASN A 29 -6.55 0.27 5.73
N ALA A 30 -6.87 -0.02 4.48
CA ALA A 30 -7.54 -1.27 4.11
C ALA A 30 -6.64 -2.50 4.36
N VAL A 31 -5.37 -2.42 3.95
CA VAL A 31 -4.46 -3.56 4.14
C VAL A 31 -4.13 -3.78 5.61
N GLU A 32 -4.10 -2.72 6.44
CA GLU A 32 -3.90 -2.90 7.88
C GLU A 32 -5.05 -3.66 8.50
N LYS A 33 -6.29 -3.44 8.06
CA LYS A 33 -7.42 -4.24 8.53
C LYS A 33 -7.23 -5.72 8.20
N VAL A 34 -6.74 -6.02 7.00
CA VAL A 34 -6.43 -7.40 6.60
C VAL A 34 -5.33 -7.98 7.48
N ALA A 35 -4.28 -7.20 7.76
CA ALA A 35 -3.18 -7.63 8.63
C ALA A 35 -3.67 -7.92 10.05
N LEU A 36 -4.60 -7.12 10.57
CA LEU A 36 -5.20 -7.36 11.89
C LEU A 36 -6.01 -8.67 11.91
N GLU A 37 -6.71 -8.99 10.83
CA GLU A 37 -7.41 -10.28 10.71
C GLU A 37 -6.40 -11.43 10.74
N ALA A 38 -5.25 -11.28 10.07
CA ALA A 38 -4.17 -12.27 10.12
C ALA A 38 -3.64 -12.44 11.53
N ASP A 39 -3.42 -11.33 12.26
CA ASP A 39 -2.97 -11.38 13.64
C ASP A 39 -3.95 -12.19 14.50
N GLU A 40 -5.25 -12.01 14.32
CA GLU A 40 -6.27 -12.74 15.07
C GLU A 40 -6.24 -14.23 14.73
N LEU A 41 -6.07 -14.59 13.46
CA LEU A 41 -5.96 -16.00 13.07
C LEU A 41 -4.71 -16.66 13.63
N LEU A 42 -3.61 -15.92 13.77
CA LEU A 42 -2.38 -16.45 14.36
C LEU A 42 -2.56 -16.86 15.83
N LYS A 43 -3.55 -16.29 16.51
CA LYS A 43 -3.85 -16.61 17.92
C LYS A 43 -4.71 -17.86 18.07
N GLN A 44 -5.26 -18.38 16.97
CA GLN A 44 -6.13 -19.57 17.02
C GLN A 44 -5.30 -20.83 17.24
N ASP A 45 -5.84 -21.73 18.06
CA ASP A 45 -5.17 -23.02 18.32
C ASP A 45 -5.20 -23.96 17.13
N LYS A 46 -6.24 -23.84 16.31
CA LYS A 46 -6.47 -24.73 15.19
C LYS A 46 -6.29 -23.99 13.87
N PHE A 47 -5.51 -24.60 12.96
CA PHE A 47 -5.36 -24.06 11.60
C PHE A 47 -6.60 -24.36 10.77
N ILE A 48 -7.17 -23.31 10.14
CA ILE A 48 -8.28 -23.44 9.19
C ILE A 48 -7.87 -22.69 7.92
N LYS A 49 -7.82 -23.40 6.79
CA LYS A 49 -7.24 -22.87 5.56
C LYS A 49 -8.05 -21.74 4.92
N ASN A 50 -9.38 -21.88 4.86
CA ASN A 50 -10.22 -20.94 4.10
C ASN A 50 -10.10 -19.48 4.54
N PRO A 51 -10.14 -19.13 5.84
CA PRO A 51 -9.92 -17.76 6.24
C PRO A 51 -8.56 -17.21 5.81
N TRP A 52 -7.52 -18.04 5.86
CA TRP A 52 -6.19 -17.66 5.41
C TRP A 52 -6.14 -17.40 3.90
N LEU A 53 -6.84 -18.20 3.11
CA LEU A 53 -6.93 -17.97 1.67
C LEU A 53 -7.56 -16.62 1.38
N GLY A 54 -8.63 -16.25 2.08
CA GLY A 54 -9.27 -14.94 1.93
C GLY A 54 -8.32 -13.79 2.26
N ILE A 55 -7.56 -13.92 3.35
CA ILE A 55 -6.57 -12.92 3.74
C ILE A 55 -5.49 -12.77 2.66
N PHE A 56 -4.94 -13.87 2.19
CA PHE A 56 -3.85 -13.80 1.21
C PHE A 56 -4.33 -13.42 -0.19
N ASP A 57 -5.59 -13.68 -0.53
CA ASP A 57 -6.17 -13.10 -1.75
C ASP A 57 -6.17 -11.58 -1.69
N SER A 58 -6.53 -11.02 -0.55
CA SER A 58 -6.49 -9.56 -0.35
C SER A 58 -5.05 -9.02 -0.33
N LEU A 59 -4.15 -9.70 0.39
CA LEU A 59 -2.74 -9.28 0.43
C LEU A 59 -2.09 -9.34 -0.95
N ALA A 60 -2.47 -10.30 -1.79
CA ALA A 60 -1.93 -10.42 -3.14
C ALA A 60 -2.27 -9.22 -4.01
N GLU A 61 -3.35 -8.49 -3.72
CA GLU A 61 -3.69 -7.27 -4.43
C GLU A 61 -2.68 -6.15 -4.16
N TRP A 62 -1.88 -6.27 -3.09
CA TRP A 62 -0.89 -5.24 -2.75
C TRP A 62 0.10 -4.98 -3.87
N ARG A 63 0.33 -5.95 -4.75
CA ARG A 63 1.15 -5.75 -5.95
C ARG A 63 0.67 -4.55 -6.77
N ILE A 64 -0.63 -4.25 -6.75
CA ILE A 64 -1.21 -3.12 -7.50
C ILE A 64 -0.78 -1.80 -6.85
N HIS A 65 -0.89 -1.69 -5.52
CA HIS A 65 -0.42 -0.53 -4.76
C HIS A 65 1.07 -0.28 -5.00
N LEU A 66 1.88 -1.33 -4.91
CA LEU A 66 3.32 -1.24 -5.12
C LEU A 66 3.66 -0.83 -6.56
N SER A 67 2.99 -1.43 -7.56
CA SER A 67 3.19 -1.10 -8.97
C SER A 67 2.81 0.34 -9.27
N ARG A 68 1.75 0.84 -8.66
CA ARG A 68 1.33 2.23 -8.86
C ARG A 68 2.36 3.21 -8.33
N LYS A 69 2.95 2.94 -7.15
CA LYS A 69 4.07 3.74 -6.64
C LYS A 69 5.24 3.73 -7.61
N GLN A 70 5.64 2.53 -8.05
CA GLN A 70 6.81 2.34 -8.90
C GLN A 70 6.64 2.96 -10.29
N ASN A 71 5.44 2.93 -10.84
CA ASN A 71 5.19 3.39 -12.20
C ASN A 71 4.66 4.83 -12.29
N GLN A 72 4.12 5.38 -11.24
CA GLN A 72 3.55 6.73 -11.23
C GLN A 72 4.26 7.66 -10.27
N LEU A 73 4.28 7.31 -8.99
CA LEU A 73 4.80 8.21 -7.95
C LEU A 73 6.31 8.41 -8.04
N TYR A 74 7.05 7.30 -8.11
CA TYR A 74 8.53 7.39 -8.11
C TYR A 74 9.09 8.16 -9.31
N PRO A 75 8.64 7.93 -10.56
CA PRO A 75 9.15 8.72 -11.68
C PRO A 75 8.90 10.22 -11.52
N MET A 76 7.75 10.62 -10.98
CA MET A 76 7.48 12.03 -10.73
C MET A 76 8.39 12.62 -9.67
N LEU A 77 8.63 11.89 -8.58
CA LEU A 77 9.57 12.31 -7.53
C LEU A 77 11.00 12.41 -8.06
N GLU A 78 11.40 11.48 -8.92
CA GLU A 78 12.72 11.47 -9.53
C GLU A 78 12.93 12.71 -10.41
N ASN A 79 11.89 13.18 -11.09
CA ASN A 79 11.94 14.41 -11.86
C ASN A 79 12.19 15.64 -10.99
N HIS A 80 11.93 15.55 -9.70
CA HIS A 80 12.22 16.59 -8.72
C HIS A 80 13.53 16.34 -7.95
N GLY A 81 14.35 15.40 -8.42
CA GLY A 81 15.64 15.10 -7.79
C GLY A 81 15.57 14.13 -6.60
N PHE A 82 14.42 13.52 -6.36
CA PHE A 82 14.20 12.60 -5.22
C PHE A 82 14.43 11.15 -5.64
N ASP A 83 15.55 10.88 -6.33
CA ASP A 83 15.80 9.57 -6.94
C ASP A 83 16.48 8.55 -6.02
N ARG A 84 17.30 9.00 -5.06
CA ARG A 84 17.96 8.07 -4.14
C ARG A 84 16.97 7.42 -3.18
N PRO A 85 16.10 8.17 -2.51
CA PRO A 85 15.08 7.55 -1.65
C PRO A 85 14.12 6.63 -2.41
N THR A 86 13.74 6.97 -3.64
CA THR A 86 12.84 6.12 -4.43
C THR A 86 13.48 4.79 -4.79
N ARG A 87 14.78 4.76 -5.09
CA ARG A 87 15.50 3.51 -5.35
C ARG A 87 15.53 2.62 -4.11
N ILE A 88 15.71 3.20 -2.94
CA ILE A 88 15.67 2.46 -1.68
C ILE A 88 14.28 1.90 -1.42
N MET A 89 13.26 2.73 -1.62
CA MET A 89 11.87 2.32 -1.46
C MET A 89 11.49 1.20 -2.42
N TRP A 90 11.98 1.26 -3.66
CA TRP A 90 11.74 0.20 -4.65
C TRP A 90 12.21 -1.17 -4.14
N THR A 91 13.36 -1.21 -3.50
CA THR A 91 13.90 -2.44 -2.92
C THR A 91 12.98 -2.98 -1.81
N PHE A 92 12.48 -2.11 -0.95
CA PHE A 92 11.52 -2.50 0.09
C PHE A 92 10.19 -2.97 -0.50
N ASP A 93 9.71 -2.29 -1.55
CA ASP A 93 8.49 -2.70 -2.26
C ASP A 93 8.62 -4.14 -2.78
N ASP A 94 9.73 -4.43 -3.45
CA ASP A 94 9.97 -5.77 -3.99
C ASP A 94 10.08 -6.80 -2.88
N GLY A 95 10.67 -6.43 -1.75
CA GLY A 95 10.77 -7.31 -0.58
C GLY A 95 9.40 -7.68 -0.02
N VAL A 96 8.48 -6.72 0.05
CA VAL A 96 7.10 -6.98 0.51
C VAL A 96 6.36 -7.85 -0.51
N ARG A 97 6.49 -7.54 -1.80
CA ARG A 97 5.87 -8.33 -2.86
C ARG A 97 6.30 -9.79 -2.78
N ASP A 98 7.59 -10.01 -2.65
CA ASP A 98 8.16 -11.36 -2.58
C ASP A 98 7.74 -12.10 -1.33
N ALA A 99 7.69 -11.42 -0.17
CA ALA A 99 7.28 -12.04 1.08
C ALA A 99 5.83 -12.51 1.01
N ILE A 100 4.93 -11.70 0.47
CA ILE A 100 3.51 -12.06 0.30
C ILE A 100 3.39 -13.27 -0.65
N SER A 101 4.07 -13.22 -1.80
CA SER A 101 4.06 -14.32 -2.77
C SER A 101 4.58 -15.62 -2.17
N SER A 102 5.67 -15.54 -1.43
CA SER A 102 6.29 -16.72 -0.83
C SER A 102 5.40 -17.36 0.24
N SER A 103 4.81 -16.54 1.12
CA SER A 103 3.87 -17.05 2.12
C SER A 103 2.64 -17.66 1.46
N TYR A 104 2.10 -17.00 0.45
CA TYR A 104 0.93 -17.52 -0.25
C TYR A 104 1.21 -18.85 -0.94
N ALA A 105 2.40 -19.00 -1.53
CA ALA A 105 2.81 -20.28 -2.14
C ALA A 105 2.83 -21.40 -1.11
N LEU A 106 3.37 -21.16 0.08
CA LEU A 106 3.38 -22.16 1.16
C LEU A 106 1.96 -22.57 1.54
N LEU A 107 1.06 -21.62 1.63
CA LEU A 107 -0.35 -21.90 1.95
C LEU A 107 -1.01 -22.78 0.88
N ARG A 108 -0.81 -22.46 -0.39
CA ARG A 108 -1.37 -23.23 -1.52
C ARG A 108 -0.80 -24.63 -1.60
N GLU A 109 0.46 -24.81 -1.22
CA GLU A 109 1.14 -26.10 -1.24
C GLU A 109 0.87 -26.93 0.01
N ASP A 110 -0.03 -26.43 0.88
CA ASP A 110 -0.41 -27.08 2.13
C ASP A 110 0.76 -27.29 3.12
N LYS A 111 1.77 -26.43 3.03
CA LYS A 111 2.92 -26.40 3.94
C LYS A 111 2.58 -25.50 5.13
N TYR A 112 1.66 -25.95 5.97
CA TYR A 112 1.02 -25.11 6.98
C TYR A 112 1.97 -24.61 8.07
N GLU A 113 2.89 -25.46 8.55
CA GLU A 113 3.83 -25.05 9.58
C GLU A 113 4.77 -23.95 9.07
N GLU A 114 5.31 -24.16 7.86
CA GLU A 114 6.19 -23.18 7.23
C GLU A 114 5.42 -21.89 6.92
N PHE A 115 4.18 -22.02 6.45
CA PHE A 115 3.31 -20.89 6.19
C PHE A 115 3.10 -20.05 7.45
N LEU A 116 2.64 -20.68 8.54
CA LEU A 116 2.39 -19.97 9.79
C LEU A 116 3.66 -19.31 10.34
N ALA A 117 4.81 -19.96 10.19
CA ALA A 117 6.09 -19.39 10.61
C ALA A 117 6.47 -18.15 9.78
N SER A 118 6.06 -18.11 8.50
CA SER A 118 6.40 -17.01 7.60
C SER A 118 5.52 -15.77 7.78
N VAL A 119 4.30 -15.93 8.29
CA VAL A 119 3.31 -14.84 8.33
C VAL A 119 3.77 -13.65 9.19
N PRO A 120 4.29 -13.83 10.42
CA PRO A 120 4.72 -12.69 11.23
C PRO A 120 5.77 -11.82 10.54
N GLU A 121 6.73 -12.43 9.86
CA GLU A 121 7.78 -11.70 9.14
C GLU A 121 7.20 -10.95 7.95
N THR A 122 6.30 -11.59 7.20
CA THR A 122 5.63 -10.96 6.05
C THR A 122 4.82 -9.74 6.50
N LEU A 123 4.05 -9.86 7.58
CA LEU A 123 3.29 -8.74 8.13
C LEU A 123 4.19 -7.63 8.66
N ALA A 124 5.34 -8.00 9.27
CA ALA A 124 6.31 -7.02 9.77
C ALA A 124 6.90 -6.20 8.61
N LYS A 125 7.26 -6.85 7.51
CA LYS A 125 7.78 -6.15 6.32
C LYS A 125 6.72 -5.22 5.70
N LEU A 126 5.49 -5.69 5.60
CA LEU A 126 4.38 -4.88 5.10
C LEU A 126 4.17 -3.64 5.96
N ARG A 127 4.10 -3.81 7.27
CA ARG A 127 3.87 -2.70 8.21
C ARG A 127 5.03 -1.72 8.25
N ASP A 128 6.25 -2.21 8.17
CA ASP A 128 7.43 -1.35 8.11
C ASP A 128 7.41 -0.47 6.86
N LEU A 129 7.07 -1.04 5.71
CA LEU A 129 6.93 -0.30 4.47
C LEU A 129 5.79 0.72 4.55
N ASN A 130 4.64 0.32 5.10
CA ASN A 130 3.51 1.23 5.28
C ASN A 130 3.89 2.43 6.15
N SER A 131 4.65 2.21 7.22
CA SER A 131 5.15 3.29 8.08
C SER A 131 6.03 4.26 7.31
N LYS A 132 6.93 3.75 6.46
CA LYS A 132 7.79 4.59 5.64
C LYS A 132 6.99 5.42 4.64
N GLU A 133 5.94 4.85 4.07
CA GLU A 133 5.05 5.58 3.17
C GLU A 133 4.31 6.70 3.90
N LEU A 134 3.74 6.38 5.06
CA LEU A 134 2.95 7.34 5.84
C LEU A 134 3.80 8.46 6.42
N GLU A 135 4.97 8.14 6.93
CA GLU A 135 5.81 9.09 7.66
C GLU A 135 6.72 9.94 6.77
N VAL A 136 7.13 9.39 5.63
CA VAL A 136 8.11 10.05 4.77
C VAL A 136 7.61 10.23 3.34
N LEU A 137 7.24 9.14 2.67
CA LEU A 137 6.97 9.18 1.23
C LEU A 137 5.79 10.08 0.88
N LEU A 138 4.63 9.86 1.50
CA LEU A 138 3.44 10.65 1.19
C LEU A 138 3.60 12.13 1.57
N PRO A 139 4.08 12.49 2.77
CA PRO A 139 4.30 13.90 3.08
C PRO A 139 5.31 14.58 2.17
N THR A 140 6.39 13.90 1.81
CA THR A 140 7.39 14.45 0.90
C THR A 140 6.80 14.68 -0.50
N SER A 141 6.02 13.72 -0.99
CA SER A 141 5.34 13.82 -2.28
C SER A 141 4.38 15.00 -2.31
N PHE A 142 3.64 15.20 -1.23
CA PHE A 142 2.69 16.29 -1.13
C PHE A 142 3.38 17.66 -1.22
N LYS A 143 4.61 17.77 -0.68
CA LYS A 143 5.38 19.00 -0.74
C LYS A 143 6.03 19.24 -2.10
N LEU A 144 6.51 18.18 -2.75
CA LEU A 144 7.32 18.30 -3.97
C LEU A 144 6.50 18.40 -5.24
N LEU A 145 5.38 17.68 -5.32
CA LEU A 145 4.61 17.56 -6.55
C LEU A 145 3.54 18.65 -6.64
N SER A 146 3.27 19.09 -7.86
CA SER A 146 2.25 20.12 -8.15
C SER A 146 0.87 19.49 -8.29
N ASP A 147 -0.16 20.33 -8.21
CA ASP A 147 -1.53 19.92 -8.49
C ASP A 147 -1.69 19.37 -9.90
N GLU A 148 -1.00 19.97 -10.87
CA GLU A 148 -1.02 19.48 -12.25
C GLU A 148 -0.46 18.06 -12.36
N GLU A 149 0.61 17.78 -11.64
CA GLU A 149 1.20 16.45 -11.60
C GLU A 149 0.25 15.45 -10.95
N PHE A 150 -0.42 15.84 -9.86
CA PHE A 150 -1.39 14.96 -9.20
C PHE A 150 -2.63 14.71 -10.07
N VAL A 151 -3.10 15.71 -10.82
CA VAL A 151 -4.21 15.52 -11.75
C VAL A 151 -3.85 14.49 -12.82
N ARG A 152 -2.65 14.60 -13.41
CA ARG A 152 -2.16 13.60 -14.39
C ARG A 152 -2.02 12.22 -13.76
N MET A 153 -1.45 12.17 -12.55
CA MET A 153 -1.28 10.91 -11.81
C MET A 153 -2.61 10.21 -11.59
N SER A 154 -3.63 10.97 -11.18
CA SER A 154 -4.97 10.44 -10.95
C SER A 154 -5.53 9.72 -12.18
N LYS A 155 -5.38 10.33 -13.35
CA LYS A 155 -5.85 9.73 -14.61
C LYS A 155 -5.11 8.42 -14.92
N ASN A 156 -3.80 8.43 -14.76
CA ASN A 156 -2.97 7.24 -15.03
C ASN A 156 -3.17 6.15 -13.98
N ASP A 157 -3.38 6.54 -12.73
CA ASP A 157 -3.64 5.59 -11.64
C ASP A 157 -4.88 4.73 -11.91
N HIS A 158 -5.91 5.33 -12.50
CA HIS A 158 -7.14 4.60 -12.83
C HIS A 158 -6.91 3.48 -13.84
N GLU A 159 -5.90 3.59 -14.69
CA GLU A 159 -5.55 2.53 -15.64
C GLU A 159 -4.81 1.37 -14.95
N ILE A 160 -4.01 1.68 -13.94
CA ILE A 160 -3.28 0.66 -13.18
C ILE A 160 -4.21 -0.04 -12.19
N GLY A 161 -5.06 0.73 -11.53
CA GLY A 161 -6.02 0.23 -10.55
C GLY A 161 -5.59 0.44 -9.11
N TYR A 162 -6.40 -0.11 -8.22
CA TYR A 162 -6.28 0.08 -6.78
C TYR A 162 -6.35 -1.25 -6.04
N ALA A 163 -5.64 -1.35 -4.92
CA ALA A 163 -5.59 -2.56 -4.11
C ALA A 163 -6.64 -2.47 -3.00
N ILE A 164 -7.48 -3.49 -2.90
CA ILE A 164 -8.40 -3.72 -1.78
C ILE A 164 -9.57 -2.72 -1.71
N ILE A 165 -9.37 -1.47 -2.08
CA ILE A 165 -10.40 -0.43 -2.06
C ILE A 165 -11.12 -0.34 -3.41
N ASN A 166 -12.30 0.29 -3.41
CA ASN A 166 -12.97 0.68 -4.64
C ASN A 166 -12.22 1.86 -5.25
N ALA A 167 -12.21 1.96 -6.57
CA ALA A 167 -11.55 3.06 -7.25
C ALA A 167 -12.16 4.40 -6.81
N PRO A 168 -11.33 5.38 -6.40
CA PRO A 168 -11.83 6.72 -6.11
C PRO A 168 -12.25 7.43 -7.39
N GLY A 169 -12.88 8.59 -7.26
CA GLY A 169 -13.11 9.46 -8.40
C GLY A 169 -11.81 10.08 -8.89
N LEU A 170 -11.85 10.75 -10.02
CA LEU A 170 -10.70 11.49 -10.51
C LEU A 170 -10.44 12.72 -9.64
N TYR A 171 -9.16 13.04 -9.46
CA TYR A 171 -8.79 14.26 -8.73
C TYR A 171 -9.05 15.47 -9.62
N VAL A 172 -9.90 16.38 -9.15
CA VAL A 172 -10.33 17.56 -9.88
C VAL A 172 -9.83 18.82 -9.17
N VAL A 173 -9.12 19.66 -9.90
CA VAL A 173 -8.67 20.96 -9.41
C VAL A 173 -9.20 22.03 -10.37
N PRO A 174 -10.00 23.01 -9.89
CA PRO A 174 -10.52 24.05 -10.76
C PRO A 174 -9.40 24.79 -11.52
N GLY A 175 -9.60 24.99 -12.80
CA GLY A 175 -8.62 25.64 -13.67
C GLY A 175 -7.61 24.70 -14.32
N ILE A 176 -7.37 23.54 -13.75
CA ILE A 176 -6.42 22.55 -14.29
C ILE A 176 -7.15 21.51 -15.15
N ASN A 177 -8.30 21.04 -14.68
CA ASN A 177 -9.08 20.00 -15.35
C ASN A 177 -9.98 20.53 -16.47
N ASP A 178 -10.09 21.84 -16.62
CA ASP A 178 -10.99 22.49 -17.58
C ASP A 178 -10.38 22.64 -18.99
N SER A 179 -9.11 22.31 -19.16
CA SER A 179 -8.43 22.45 -20.45
C SER A 179 -8.52 21.21 -21.32
#